data_15096b1e10b9280b197d01d8617f77df
#
_entry.id   15096b1e10b9280b197d01d8617f77df
#
_cell.length_a   1.000
_cell.length_b   1.000
_cell.length_c   1.000
_cell.angle_alpha   90.00
_cell.angle_beta   90.00
_cell.angle_gamma   90.00
#
_symmetry.space_group_name_H-M   'P 1'
#
loop_
_entity.id
_entity.type
_entity.pdbx_description
1 polymer ?
#
loop_
_entity_poly.entity_id
_entity_poly.type
_entity_poly.pdbx_seq_one_letter_code
_entity_poly.pdbx_strand_id
1 'polypeptide(L)'
;MVVNGLYKVKDNYYKDFPNENHIQIKQGRPFYYAVKDSHGMYWLIPLSTQVDKHKKKISDIEVKRGKGNCLIYHIGVIANKDMVFKICDMIPITDGYIAGEFIKYGRHYIVMDEKLIREISQKSRNFIRQLELGRMHSQVDALKIRDKLIEKTTLVRSI
;
A
#
# COMPACT_ATOMS: atom_id res chain seq x y z
N MET A 1 7.66 -9.67 -8.79
CA MET A 1 6.37 -8.93 -8.87
C MET A 1 6.49 -7.79 -9.88
N VAL A 2 5.39 -7.44 -10.49
CA VAL A 2 5.33 -6.36 -11.49
C VAL A 2 4.86 -5.08 -10.81
N VAL A 3 5.67 -4.01 -10.84
CA VAL A 3 5.29 -2.70 -10.31
C VAL A 3 4.02 -2.20 -11.00
N ASN A 4 3.14 -1.56 -10.26
CA ASN A 4 1.80 -1.11 -10.68
C ASN A 4 0.78 -2.24 -10.89
N GLY A 5 1.15 -3.48 -10.65
CA GLY A 5 0.24 -4.62 -10.64
C GLY A 5 -0.55 -4.70 -9.34
N LEU A 6 -1.73 -5.31 -9.41
CA LEU A 6 -2.56 -5.61 -8.24
C LEU A 6 -2.30 -7.04 -7.78
N TYR A 7 -2.25 -7.23 -6.46
CA TYR A 7 -1.91 -8.50 -5.83
C TYR A 7 -2.83 -8.82 -4.65
N LYS A 8 -2.90 -10.10 -4.31
CA LYS A 8 -3.55 -10.58 -3.09
C LYS A 8 -2.50 -10.95 -2.07
N VAL A 9 -2.77 -10.62 -0.81
CA VAL A 9 -1.87 -10.89 0.32
C VAL A 9 -2.38 -12.12 1.09
N LYS A 10 -1.47 -12.99 1.49
CA LYS A 10 -1.80 -14.20 2.27
C LYS A 10 -2.27 -13.83 3.67
N ASP A 11 -3.21 -14.60 4.20
CA ASP A 11 -3.72 -14.41 5.56
C ASP A 11 -2.64 -14.53 6.63
N ASN A 12 -1.60 -15.35 6.39
CA ASN A 12 -0.52 -15.53 7.36
C ASN A 12 0.30 -14.25 7.59
N TYR A 13 0.26 -13.27 6.67
CA TYR A 13 0.86 -11.96 6.90
C TYR A 13 0.28 -11.30 8.17
N TYR A 14 -1.04 -11.32 8.31
CA TYR A 14 -1.73 -10.74 9.46
C TYR A 14 -1.57 -11.56 10.72
N LYS A 15 -1.42 -12.87 10.59
CA LYS A 15 -1.14 -13.77 11.71
C LYS A 15 0.27 -13.60 12.25
N ASP A 16 1.23 -13.36 11.36
CA ASP A 16 2.63 -13.15 11.73
C ASP A 16 2.90 -11.76 12.33
N PHE A 17 2.08 -10.78 11.98
CA PHE A 17 2.22 -9.39 12.46
C PHE A 17 0.93 -8.85 13.09
N PRO A 18 0.34 -9.55 14.09
CA PRO A 18 -0.96 -9.15 14.63
C PRO A 18 -0.89 -7.87 15.47
N ASN A 19 0.21 -7.61 16.16
CA ASN A 19 0.38 -6.46 17.04
C ASN A 19 0.68 -5.18 16.28
N GLU A 20 1.22 -5.30 15.08
CA GLU A 20 1.60 -4.19 14.22
C GLU A 20 0.51 -3.84 13.20
N ASN A 21 -0.56 -4.61 13.16
CA ASN A 21 -1.58 -4.51 12.12
C ASN A 21 -2.95 -4.33 12.74
N HIS A 22 -3.38 -3.08 12.90
CA HIS A 22 -4.67 -2.73 13.52
C HIS A 22 -5.82 -2.67 12.51
N ILE A 23 -5.56 -3.00 11.26
CA ILE A 23 -6.55 -2.90 10.19
C ILE A 23 -7.16 -4.26 9.94
N GLN A 24 -8.49 -4.33 10.04
CA GLN A 24 -9.23 -5.49 9.57
C GLN A 24 -9.23 -5.50 8.05
N ILE A 25 -8.47 -6.40 7.46
CA ILE A 25 -8.43 -6.53 6.01
C ILE A 25 -9.42 -7.59 5.58
N LYS A 26 -10.35 -7.19 4.70
CA LYS A 26 -11.30 -8.10 4.09
C LYS A 26 -10.55 -9.03 3.14
N GLN A 27 -10.78 -10.34 3.27
CA GLN A 27 -10.23 -11.35 2.36
C GLN A 27 -10.52 -10.99 0.89
N GLY A 28 -9.52 -11.22 0.02
CA GLY A 28 -9.66 -11.00 -1.41
C GLY A 28 -9.56 -9.54 -1.87
N ARG A 29 -9.32 -8.60 -0.95
CA ARG A 29 -9.13 -7.19 -1.33
C ARG A 29 -7.81 -7.04 -2.10
N PRO A 30 -7.84 -6.33 -3.26
CA PRO A 30 -6.61 -6.11 -4.01
C PRO A 30 -5.72 -5.05 -3.34
N PHE A 31 -4.41 -5.26 -3.50
CA PHE A 31 -3.36 -4.32 -3.12
C PHE A 31 -2.61 -3.87 -4.36
N TYR A 32 -2.28 -2.59 -4.41
CA TYR A 32 -1.49 -2.01 -5.50
C TYR A 32 -0.01 -1.98 -5.12
N TYR A 33 0.85 -2.56 -5.96
CA TYR A 33 2.30 -2.52 -5.75
C TYR A 33 2.85 -1.16 -6.22
N ALA A 34 3.18 -0.30 -5.26
CA ALA A 34 3.58 1.08 -5.52
C ALA A 34 5.08 1.26 -5.73
N VAL A 35 5.90 0.77 -4.81
CA VAL A 35 7.36 0.98 -4.83
C VAL A 35 8.09 -0.19 -4.17
N LYS A 36 9.37 -0.35 -4.55
CA LYS A 36 10.33 -1.21 -3.85
C LYS A 36 11.33 -0.31 -3.14
N ASP A 37 11.53 -0.51 -1.84
CA ASP A 37 12.44 0.35 -1.08
C ASP A 37 13.90 -0.12 -1.18
N SER A 38 14.81 0.65 -0.57
CA SER A 38 16.25 0.34 -0.55
C SER A 38 16.60 -0.93 0.24
N HIS A 39 15.67 -1.43 1.07
CA HIS A 39 15.83 -2.68 1.83
C HIS A 39 15.30 -3.90 1.06
N GLY A 40 14.81 -3.71 -0.15
CA GLY A 40 14.25 -4.77 -0.98
C GLY A 40 12.81 -5.14 -0.64
N MET A 41 12.12 -4.37 0.18
CA MET A 41 10.72 -4.60 0.52
C MET A 41 9.80 -4.02 -0.56
N TYR A 42 8.75 -4.75 -0.89
CA TYR A 42 7.67 -4.27 -1.74
C TYR A 42 6.63 -3.56 -0.88
N TRP A 43 6.23 -2.36 -1.28
CA TRP A 43 5.21 -1.59 -0.57
C TRP A 43 3.90 -1.65 -1.34
N LEU A 44 2.88 -2.20 -0.69
CA LEU A 44 1.57 -2.43 -1.27
C LEU A 44 0.52 -1.57 -0.59
N ILE A 45 -0.34 -0.95 -1.40
CA ILE A 45 -1.40 -0.04 -0.96
C ILE A 45 -2.73 -0.76 -1.04
N PRO A 46 -3.49 -0.89 0.07
CA PRO A 46 -4.84 -1.44 0.01
C PRO A 46 -5.78 -0.49 -0.72
N LEU A 47 -6.67 -1.05 -1.53
CA LEU A 47 -7.69 -0.32 -2.25
C LEU A 47 -9.03 -0.43 -1.52
N SER A 48 -9.84 0.63 -1.59
CA SER A 48 -11.17 0.69 -0.96
C SER A 48 -12.22 1.19 -1.94
N THR A 49 -13.42 0.64 -1.83
CA THR A 49 -14.59 1.10 -2.59
C THR A 49 -15.33 2.26 -1.92
N GLN A 50 -14.95 2.64 -0.70
CA GLN A 50 -15.60 3.68 0.09
C GLN A 50 -15.19 5.09 -0.37
N VAL A 51 -15.50 5.40 -1.61
CA VAL A 51 -15.05 6.64 -2.29
C VAL A 51 -15.62 7.89 -1.63
N ASP A 52 -16.93 7.93 -1.37
CA ASP A 52 -17.58 9.14 -0.84
C ASP A 52 -17.05 9.54 0.53
N LYS A 53 -16.87 8.55 1.41
CA LYS A 53 -16.27 8.77 2.73
C LYS A 53 -14.87 9.37 2.63
N HIS A 54 -14.05 8.87 1.72
CA HIS A 54 -12.68 9.33 1.56
C HIS A 54 -12.57 10.64 0.79
N LYS A 55 -13.49 10.93 -0.14
CA LYS A 55 -13.57 12.24 -0.79
C LYS A 55 -13.73 13.36 0.22
N LYS A 56 -14.58 13.17 1.24
CA LYS A 56 -14.73 14.14 2.31
C LYS A 56 -13.43 14.33 3.10
N LYS A 57 -12.78 13.25 3.47
CA LYS A 57 -11.49 13.31 4.18
C LYS A 57 -10.41 14.02 3.37
N ILE A 58 -10.32 13.71 2.08
CA ILE A 58 -9.38 14.37 1.16
C ILE A 58 -9.67 15.86 1.09
N SER A 59 -10.93 16.25 0.92
CA SER A 59 -11.35 17.65 0.86
C SER A 59 -10.96 18.40 2.14
N ASP A 60 -11.20 17.83 3.30
CA ASP A 60 -10.85 18.43 4.59
C ASP A 60 -9.33 18.65 4.73
N ILE A 61 -8.53 17.71 4.25
CA ILE A 61 -7.06 17.83 4.23
C ILE A 61 -6.60 18.90 3.26
N GLU A 62 -7.16 18.92 2.05
CA GLU A 62 -6.80 19.88 1.00
C GLU A 62 -7.16 21.33 1.34
N VAL A 63 -8.22 21.54 2.13
CA VAL A 63 -8.56 22.87 2.67
C VAL A 63 -7.40 23.43 3.47
N LYS A 64 -6.70 22.58 4.23
CA LYS A 64 -5.58 23.00 5.10
C LYS A 64 -4.24 23.03 4.38
N ARG A 65 -4.03 22.15 3.41
CA ARG A 65 -2.72 21.91 2.78
C ARG A 65 -2.64 22.30 1.30
N GLY A 66 -3.76 22.67 0.69
CA GLY A 66 -3.85 22.99 -0.72
C GLY A 66 -4.34 21.84 -1.58
N LYS A 67 -4.95 22.19 -2.72
CA LYS A 67 -5.49 21.22 -3.67
C LYS A 67 -4.40 20.27 -4.17
N GLY A 68 -4.70 18.97 -4.19
CA GLY A 68 -3.76 17.94 -4.63
C GLY A 68 -2.73 17.53 -3.57
N ASN A 69 -2.75 18.13 -2.39
CA ASN A 69 -1.76 17.89 -1.34
C ASN A 69 -2.22 16.91 -0.24
N CYS A 70 -3.23 16.08 -0.53
CA CYS A 70 -3.56 14.98 0.36
C CYS A 70 -2.57 13.82 0.14
N LEU A 71 -1.70 13.58 1.09
CA LEU A 71 -0.68 12.54 1.02
C LEU A 71 -1.22 11.13 1.29
N ILE A 72 -2.23 11.03 2.16
CA ILE A 72 -2.63 9.75 2.76
C ILE A 72 -3.72 8.99 2.00
N TYR A 73 -4.47 9.68 1.13
CA TYR A 73 -5.50 9.08 0.29
C TYR A 73 -5.42 9.63 -1.12
N HIS A 74 -5.66 8.77 -2.11
CA HIS A 74 -5.73 9.18 -3.50
C HIS A 74 -6.85 8.41 -4.19
N ILE A 75 -7.64 9.08 -5.02
CA ILE A 75 -8.72 8.44 -5.78
C ILE A 75 -8.27 8.25 -7.22
N GLY A 76 -8.38 7.03 -7.71
CA GLY A 76 -8.07 6.69 -9.10
C GLY A 76 -9.02 5.64 -9.63
N VAL A 77 -9.05 5.49 -10.95
CA VAL A 77 -9.92 4.54 -11.63
C VAL A 77 -9.22 3.18 -11.74
N ILE A 78 -9.87 2.14 -11.21
CA ILE A 78 -9.44 0.75 -11.33
C ILE A 78 -10.61 -0.05 -11.89
N ALA A 79 -10.39 -0.72 -13.02
CA ALA A 79 -11.41 -1.54 -13.68
C ALA A 79 -12.73 -0.76 -13.89
N ASN A 80 -12.62 0.45 -14.41
CA ASN A 80 -13.73 1.37 -14.70
C ASN A 80 -14.51 1.87 -13.48
N LYS A 81 -13.95 1.72 -12.29
CA LYS A 81 -14.54 2.20 -11.03
C LYS A 81 -13.59 3.13 -10.30
N ASP A 82 -14.13 4.17 -9.69
CA ASP A 82 -13.35 4.96 -8.73
C ASP A 82 -13.02 4.11 -7.51
N MET A 83 -11.75 4.11 -7.13
CA MET A 83 -11.24 3.42 -5.96
C MET A 83 -10.36 4.36 -5.14
N VAL A 84 -10.29 4.12 -3.85
CA VAL A 84 -9.41 4.86 -2.96
C VAL A 84 -8.13 4.06 -2.73
N PHE A 85 -6.99 4.70 -3.00
CA PHE A 85 -5.68 4.20 -2.64
C PHE A 85 -5.39 4.70 -1.21
N LYS A 86 -5.42 3.79 -0.25
CA LYS A 86 -5.19 4.12 1.17
C LYS A 86 -3.70 4.10 1.46
N ILE A 87 -3.01 5.14 1.05
CA ILE A 87 -1.54 5.24 1.16
C ILE A 87 -1.09 5.15 2.62
N CYS A 88 -1.85 5.74 3.55
CA CYS A 88 -1.54 5.66 4.98
C CYS A 88 -1.59 4.25 5.56
N ASP A 89 -2.20 3.30 4.87
CA ASP A 89 -2.32 1.91 5.29
C ASP A 89 -1.43 0.96 4.48
N MET A 90 -0.50 1.52 3.70
CA MET A 90 0.42 0.70 2.90
C MET A 90 1.29 -0.19 3.78
N ILE A 91 1.62 -1.35 3.27
CA ILE A 91 2.35 -2.39 3.99
C ILE A 91 3.64 -2.78 3.26
N PRO A 92 4.75 -2.96 3.97
CA PRO A 92 5.95 -3.58 3.42
C PRO A 92 5.77 -5.10 3.43
N ILE A 93 6.20 -5.75 2.36
CA ILE A 93 5.98 -7.19 2.20
C ILE A 93 7.13 -7.83 1.39
N THR A 94 7.34 -9.12 1.59
CA THR A 94 8.22 -9.96 0.79
C THR A 94 7.40 -10.94 -0.05
N ASP A 95 8.01 -11.54 -1.07
CA ASP A 95 7.34 -12.46 -1.99
C ASP A 95 6.60 -13.60 -1.29
N GLY A 96 7.13 -14.09 -0.17
CA GLY A 96 6.55 -15.20 0.57
C GLY A 96 5.14 -14.96 1.08
N TYR A 97 4.73 -13.70 1.21
CA TYR A 97 3.39 -13.33 1.69
C TYR A 97 2.42 -12.96 0.58
N ILE A 98 2.83 -13.03 -0.67
CA ILE A 98 1.95 -12.78 -1.82
C ILE A 98 1.17 -14.05 -2.13
N ALA A 99 -0.16 -13.97 -2.07
CA ALA A 99 -1.04 -15.09 -2.41
C ALA A 99 -1.15 -15.32 -3.92
N GLY A 100 -1.02 -14.25 -4.70
CA GLY A 100 -1.08 -14.30 -6.14
C GLY A 100 -1.42 -12.97 -6.76
N GLU A 101 -1.46 -12.95 -8.07
CA GLU A 101 -1.89 -11.81 -8.86
C GLU A 101 -3.41 -11.60 -8.74
N PHE A 102 -3.85 -10.35 -8.69
CA PHE A 102 -5.26 -10.04 -8.80
C PHE A 102 -5.68 -10.09 -10.27
N ILE A 103 -6.59 -11.00 -10.57
CA ILE A 103 -7.05 -11.27 -11.94
C ILE A 103 -8.34 -10.52 -12.22
N LYS A 104 -8.37 -9.74 -13.29
CA LYS A 104 -9.55 -9.07 -13.81
C LYS A 104 -9.57 -9.20 -15.33
N TYR A 105 -10.73 -9.46 -15.89
CA TYR A 105 -10.86 -9.68 -17.35
C TYR A 105 -9.94 -10.80 -17.87
N GLY A 106 -9.76 -11.88 -17.09
CA GLY A 106 -8.98 -13.05 -17.47
C GLY A 106 -7.46 -12.87 -17.44
N ARG A 107 -6.96 -11.76 -16.90
CA ARG A 107 -5.51 -11.51 -16.83
C ARG A 107 -5.13 -10.73 -15.58
N HIS A 108 -3.83 -10.73 -15.26
CA HIS A 108 -3.29 -9.90 -14.18
C HIS A 108 -3.63 -8.43 -14.43
N TYR A 109 -4.27 -7.78 -13.46
CA TYR A 109 -4.60 -6.36 -13.57
C TYR A 109 -3.37 -5.52 -13.24
N ILE A 110 -2.91 -4.76 -14.23
CA ILE A 110 -1.79 -3.82 -14.11
C ILE A 110 -2.31 -2.42 -14.46
N VAL A 111 -2.08 -1.46 -13.58
CA VAL A 111 -2.46 -0.07 -13.84
C VAL A 111 -1.57 0.50 -14.93
N MET A 112 -2.18 1.10 -15.95
CA MET A 112 -1.49 1.64 -17.12
C MET A 112 -1.59 3.16 -17.25
N ASP A 113 -2.42 3.83 -16.44
CA ASP A 113 -2.56 5.28 -16.44
C ASP A 113 -1.29 5.92 -15.88
N GLU A 114 -0.50 6.52 -16.74
CA GLU A 114 0.80 7.11 -16.39
C GLU A 114 0.70 8.25 -15.38
N LYS A 115 -0.35 9.06 -15.46
CA LYS A 115 -0.57 10.15 -14.50
C LYS A 115 -0.85 9.60 -13.12
N LEU A 116 -1.74 8.61 -13.03
CA LEU A 116 -2.07 7.95 -11.77
C LEU A 116 -0.83 7.28 -11.16
N ILE A 117 -0.09 6.53 -11.96
CA ILE A 117 1.15 5.87 -11.54
C ILE A 117 2.13 6.88 -10.94
N ARG A 118 2.35 8.00 -11.62
CA ARG A 118 3.27 9.04 -11.17
C ARG A 118 2.82 9.67 -9.85
N GLU A 119 1.54 10.01 -9.74
CA GLU A 119 1.00 10.64 -8.54
C GLU A 119 1.08 9.69 -7.34
N ILE A 120 0.72 8.42 -7.52
CA ILE A 120 0.81 7.41 -6.45
C ILE A 120 2.27 7.15 -6.06
N SER A 121 3.17 7.06 -7.02
CA SER A 121 4.59 6.87 -6.74
C SER A 121 5.17 8.01 -5.91
N GLN A 122 4.89 9.25 -6.26
CA GLN A 122 5.36 10.41 -5.51
C GLN A 122 4.82 10.42 -4.07
N LYS A 123 3.52 10.20 -3.91
CA LYS A 123 2.88 10.17 -2.58
C LYS A 123 3.41 9.02 -1.74
N SER A 124 3.59 7.84 -2.33
CA SER A 124 4.09 6.66 -1.61
C SER A 124 5.52 6.88 -1.10
N ARG A 125 6.40 7.39 -1.94
CA ARG A 125 7.79 7.67 -1.55
C ARG A 125 7.85 8.74 -0.46
N ASN A 126 7.04 9.78 -0.57
CA ASN A 126 6.96 10.84 0.43
C ASN A 126 6.40 10.30 1.75
N PHE A 127 5.36 9.48 1.71
CA PHE A 127 4.78 8.87 2.90
C PHE A 127 5.79 8.00 3.65
N ILE A 128 6.51 7.13 2.94
CA ILE A 128 7.55 6.29 3.55
C ILE A 128 8.62 7.16 4.21
N ARG A 129 9.05 8.22 3.53
CA ARG A 129 10.04 9.15 4.08
C ARG A 129 9.52 9.83 5.35
N GLN A 130 8.26 10.27 5.37
CA GLN A 130 7.67 10.89 6.56
C GLN A 130 7.57 9.89 7.72
N LEU A 131 7.27 8.63 7.45
CA LEU A 131 7.32 7.57 8.46
C LEU A 131 8.73 7.42 9.03
N GLU A 132 9.74 7.33 8.17
CA GLU A 132 11.15 7.16 8.56
C GLU A 132 11.67 8.34 9.39
N LEU A 133 11.17 9.54 9.11
CA LEU A 133 11.49 10.75 9.86
C LEU A 133 10.69 10.91 11.16
N GLY A 134 9.75 10.00 11.44
CA GLY A 134 8.88 10.08 12.61
C GLY A 134 7.85 11.21 12.57
N ARG A 135 7.61 11.79 11.39
CA ARG A 135 6.68 12.91 11.21
C ARG A 135 5.25 12.49 10.91
N MET A 136 5.04 11.21 10.65
CA MET A 136 3.73 10.67 10.31
C MET A 136 3.54 9.31 10.95
N HIS A 137 2.30 9.01 11.33
CA HIS A 137 1.92 7.73 11.92
C HIS A 137 0.92 7.04 11.01
N SER A 138 0.96 5.72 11.00
CA SER A 138 -0.03 4.92 10.32
C SER A 138 -0.68 3.95 11.31
N GLN A 139 -1.90 3.47 10.99
CA GLN A 139 -2.56 2.43 11.79
C GLN A 139 -1.82 1.09 11.72
N VAL A 140 -1.07 0.87 10.65
CA VAL A 140 -0.14 -0.24 10.52
C VAL A 140 1.23 0.24 10.99
N ASP A 141 1.85 -0.45 11.93
CA ASP A 141 3.24 -0.13 12.30
C ASP A 141 4.19 -0.69 11.23
N ALA A 142 4.19 -0.01 10.10
CA ALA A 142 4.85 -0.49 8.89
C ALA A 142 6.37 -0.60 9.04
N LEU A 143 7.01 0.32 9.72
CA LEU A 143 8.46 0.29 9.92
C LEU A 143 8.88 -0.88 10.81
N LYS A 144 8.08 -1.19 11.83
CA LYS A 144 8.33 -2.35 12.70
C LYS A 144 8.16 -3.67 11.95
N ILE A 145 7.16 -3.76 11.11
CA ILE A 145 6.99 -4.91 10.22
C ILE A 145 8.19 -5.04 9.29
N ARG A 146 8.64 -3.95 8.67
CA ARG A 146 9.80 -3.95 7.79
C ARG A 146 11.04 -4.48 8.50
N ASP A 147 11.29 -4.02 9.71
CA ASP A 147 12.44 -4.46 10.50
C ASP A 147 12.38 -5.97 10.79
N LYS A 148 11.21 -6.48 11.14
CA LYS A 148 11.02 -7.93 11.35
C LYS A 148 11.22 -8.73 10.07
N LEU A 149 10.76 -8.24 8.93
CA LEU A 149 10.97 -8.88 7.63
C LEU A 149 12.45 -8.91 7.24
N ILE A 150 13.18 -7.84 7.51
CA ILE A 150 14.63 -7.76 7.27
C ILE A 150 15.35 -8.80 8.14
N GLU A 151 15.01 -8.91 9.42
CA GLU A 151 15.58 -9.92 10.32
C GLU A 151 15.36 -11.34 9.81
N LYS A 152 14.13 -11.67 9.42
CA LYS A 152 13.80 -12.99 8.85
C LYS A 152 14.63 -13.30 7.61
N THR A 153 14.79 -12.35 6.71
CA THR A 153 15.57 -12.51 5.48
C THR A 153 17.06 -12.71 5.80
N THR A 154 17.59 -11.99 6.77
CA THR A 154 18.99 -12.10 7.20
C THR A 154 19.25 -13.48 7.83
N LEU A 155 18.34 -13.98 8.68
CA LEU A 155 18.47 -15.30 9.30
C LEU A 155 18.50 -16.42 8.25
N VAL A 156 17.63 -16.35 7.25
CA VAL A 156 17.60 -17.34 6.16
C VAL A 156 18.92 -17.33 5.37
N ARG A 157 19.52 -16.17 5.14
CA ARG A 157 20.80 -16.05 4.44
C ARG A 157 22.01 -16.51 5.25
N SER A 158 21.88 -16.56 6.58
CA SER A 158 22.94 -16.99 7.50
C SER A 158 23.05 -18.51 7.65
N ILE A 159 22.07 -19.26 7.17
CA ILE A 159 22.04 -20.71 7.15
C ILE A 159 22.58 -21.21 5.81
#